data_e02fc55d8b729e0784b9c3ca2efa77d6
#
_entry.id   e02fc55d8b729e0784b9c3ca2efa77d6
#
_cell.length_a   1.000
_cell.length_b   1.000
_cell.length_c   1.000
_cell.angle_alpha   90.00
_cell.angle_beta   90.00
_cell.angle_gamma   90.00
#
_symmetry.space_group_name_H-M   'P 1'
#
loop_
_entity.id
_entity.type
_entity.pdbx_description
1 polymer ?
#
loop_
_entity_poly.entity_id
_entity_poly.type
_entity_poly.pdbx_seq_one_letter_code
_entity_poly.pdbx_strand_id
1 'polypeptide(L)'
;MFIPKIPDNDLKPYIEELVYIVERFYAETDEEDRFGMQFEFNAPATDEEINYLETSLNIVVPIGYKEFLKISNGARLCGYTSEFLNIKRVINLNKMETSPDFPKDYIMIADIIGDGEILCFSKNTGKFIRYFDGKEIVYDNFYKFIEWLINFIRNEVEEFVEL
;
A
#
# COMPACT_ATOMS: atom_id res chain seq x y z
N MET A 1 -8.49 -13.57 10.90
CA MET A 1 -7.85 -12.46 10.17
C MET A 1 -8.84 -11.29 10.08
N PHE A 2 -8.35 -10.08 10.31
CA PHE A 2 -9.17 -8.89 10.13
C PHE A 2 -9.34 -8.60 8.63
N ILE A 3 -10.59 -8.51 8.18
CA ILE A 3 -10.94 -8.11 6.82
C ILE A 3 -11.46 -6.67 6.87
N PRO A 4 -10.91 -5.75 6.09
CA PRO A 4 -11.35 -4.38 6.12
C PRO A 4 -12.80 -4.23 5.65
N LYS A 5 -13.50 -3.27 6.24
CA LYS A 5 -14.84 -2.93 5.80
C LYS A 5 -14.82 -2.29 4.41
N ILE A 6 -15.71 -2.73 3.54
CA ILE A 6 -15.85 -2.13 2.21
C ILE A 6 -16.35 -0.67 2.37
N PRO A 7 -15.59 0.32 1.85
CA PRO A 7 -15.97 1.71 1.98
C PRO A 7 -17.10 2.10 1.01
N ASP A 8 -17.76 3.21 1.31
CA ASP A 8 -18.73 3.82 0.40
C ASP A 8 -18.13 5.10 -0.22
N ASN A 9 -17.08 4.92 -0.99
CA ASN A 9 -16.35 5.97 -1.69
C ASN A 9 -15.74 5.43 -2.99
N ASP A 10 -14.91 6.22 -3.66
CA ASP A 10 -14.29 5.85 -4.95
C ASP A 10 -13.32 4.67 -4.83
N LEU A 11 -12.88 4.31 -3.65
CA LEU A 11 -12.04 3.15 -3.41
C LEU A 11 -12.81 1.82 -3.37
N LYS A 12 -14.15 1.89 -3.27
CA LYS A 12 -15.01 0.72 -3.12
C LYS A 12 -14.75 -0.42 -4.09
N PRO A 13 -14.74 -0.21 -5.43
CA PRO A 13 -14.56 -1.32 -6.37
C PRO A 13 -13.21 -2.01 -6.21
N TYR A 14 -12.19 -1.27 -5.84
CA TYR A 14 -10.84 -1.83 -5.63
C TYR A 14 -10.77 -2.66 -4.35
N ILE A 15 -11.37 -2.20 -3.29
CA ILE A 15 -11.38 -2.94 -2.01
C ILE A 15 -12.27 -4.19 -2.09
N GLU A 16 -13.40 -4.12 -2.78
CA GLU A 16 -14.23 -5.30 -3.04
C GLU A 16 -13.42 -6.39 -3.77
N GLU A 17 -12.68 -6.01 -4.80
CA GLU A 17 -11.83 -6.94 -5.55
C GLU A 17 -10.70 -7.50 -4.69
N LEU A 18 -10.03 -6.65 -3.92
CA LEU A 18 -8.96 -7.07 -3.02
C LEU A 18 -9.46 -8.06 -1.98
N VAL A 19 -10.60 -7.79 -1.35
CA VAL A 19 -11.22 -8.69 -0.37
C VAL A 19 -11.57 -10.03 -1.01
N TYR A 20 -12.14 -10.01 -2.21
CA TYR A 20 -12.45 -11.22 -2.96
C TYR A 20 -11.19 -12.08 -3.20
N ILE A 21 -10.09 -11.47 -3.64
CA ILE A 21 -8.81 -12.15 -3.86
C ILE A 21 -8.30 -12.79 -2.57
N VAL A 22 -8.35 -12.04 -1.47
CA VAL A 22 -7.89 -12.51 -0.15
C VAL A 22 -8.74 -13.69 0.35
N GLU A 23 -10.05 -13.57 0.25
CA GLU A 23 -10.96 -14.65 0.68
C GLU A 23 -10.74 -15.92 -0.16
N ARG A 24 -10.58 -15.78 -1.47
CA ARG A 24 -10.27 -16.88 -2.37
C ARG A 24 -8.95 -17.54 -2.03
N PHE A 25 -7.90 -16.75 -1.79
CA PHE A 25 -6.58 -17.25 -1.39
C PHE A 25 -6.67 -18.15 -0.17
N TYR A 26 -7.34 -17.69 0.90
CA TYR A 26 -7.46 -18.47 2.12
C TYR A 26 -8.43 -19.65 2.00
N ALA A 27 -9.39 -19.61 1.10
CA ALA A 27 -10.29 -20.74 0.83
C ALA A 27 -9.63 -21.86 0.03
N GLU A 28 -8.70 -21.51 -0.86
CA GLU A 28 -8.07 -22.45 -1.79
C GLU A 28 -6.68 -22.92 -1.36
N THR A 29 -6.17 -22.46 -0.21
CA THR A 29 -4.84 -22.83 0.29
C THR A 29 -4.89 -23.28 1.74
N ASP A 30 -4.04 -24.25 2.09
CA ASP A 30 -3.83 -24.68 3.47
C ASP A 30 -2.66 -23.89 4.10
N GLU A 31 -2.69 -23.75 5.42
CA GLU A 31 -1.67 -22.98 6.15
C GLU A 31 -0.25 -23.49 5.87
N GLU A 32 -0.08 -24.80 5.78
CA GLU A 32 1.23 -25.43 5.53
C GLU A 32 1.78 -25.11 4.14
N ASP A 33 0.91 -24.85 3.17
CA ASP A 33 1.30 -24.62 1.78
C ASP A 33 1.59 -23.15 1.46
N ARG A 34 1.27 -22.24 2.38
CA ARG A 34 1.38 -20.80 2.11
C ARG A 34 2.80 -20.25 2.14
N PHE A 35 3.74 -20.93 2.79
CA PHE A 35 5.17 -20.56 2.83
C PHE A 35 5.43 -19.10 3.21
N GLY A 36 4.64 -18.54 4.14
CA GLY A 36 4.74 -17.14 4.55
C GLY A 36 3.98 -16.16 3.67
N MET A 37 3.40 -16.59 2.55
CA MET A 37 2.48 -15.74 1.78
C MET A 37 1.21 -15.53 2.59
N GLN A 38 0.94 -14.28 2.94
CA GLN A 38 -0.20 -13.95 3.78
C GLN A 38 -0.66 -12.53 3.52
N PHE A 39 -1.89 -12.28 3.90
CA PHE A 39 -2.48 -10.94 3.88
C PHE A 39 -2.73 -10.50 5.32
N GLU A 40 -2.39 -9.27 5.62
CA GLU A 40 -2.62 -8.70 6.94
C GLU A 40 -3.08 -7.26 6.80
N PHE A 41 -4.24 -6.97 7.35
CA PHE A 41 -4.78 -5.62 7.40
C PHE A 41 -4.74 -5.11 8.85
N ASN A 42 -4.35 -3.86 9.01
CA ASN A 42 -4.33 -3.22 10.32
C ASN A 42 -5.67 -2.54 10.60
N ALA A 43 -5.89 -2.15 11.85
CA ALA A 43 -7.04 -1.33 12.19
C ALA A 43 -7.04 -0.03 11.38
N PRO A 44 -8.21 0.54 11.08
CA PRO A 44 -8.30 1.83 10.38
C PRO A 44 -7.55 2.93 11.11
N ALA A 45 -6.89 3.82 10.37
CA ALA A 45 -6.33 5.02 10.94
C ALA A 45 -7.46 5.97 11.38
N THR A 46 -7.26 6.63 12.50
CA THR A 46 -8.17 7.68 12.97
C THR A 46 -7.89 8.99 12.24
N ASP A 47 -8.85 9.89 12.25
CA ASP A 47 -8.66 11.23 11.70
C ASP A 47 -7.51 11.97 12.41
N GLU A 48 -7.33 11.75 13.72
CA GLU A 48 -6.23 12.31 14.50
C GLU A 48 -4.88 11.79 14.02
N GLU A 49 -4.77 10.50 13.75
CA GLU A 49 -3.54 9.89 13.21
C GLU A 49 -3.19 10.44 11.83
N ILE A 50 -4.18 10.62 10.96
CA ILE A 50 -3.97 11.21 9.62
C ILE A 50 -3.54 12.67 9.74
N ASN A 51 -4.19 13.45 10.62
CA ASN A 51 -3.79 14.83 10.87
C ASN A 51 -2.36 14.92 11.44
N TYR A 52 -1.99 13.99 12.30
CA TYR A 52 -0.64 13.89 12.84
C TYR A 52 0.39 13.60 11.73
N LEU A 53 0.06 12.72 10.78
CA LEU A 53 0.89 12.47 9.61
C LEU A 53 1.09 13.74 8.78
N GLU A 54 0.02 14.43 8.46
CA GLU A 54 0.07 15.67 7.66
C GLU A 54 0.89 16.75 8.35
N THR A 55 0.70 16.93 9.64
CA THR A 55 1.44 17.93 10.42
C THR A 55 2.92 17.56 10.58
N SER A 56 3.20 16.29 10.88
CA SER A 56 4.57 15.83 11.14
C SER A 56 5.49 15.94 9.93
N LEU A 57 4.95 15.73 8.73
CA LEU A 57 5.71 15.79 7.49
C LEU A 57 5.43 17.06 6.67
N ASN A 58 4.56 17.92 7.16
CA ASN A 58 4.14 19.15 6.46
C ASN A 58 3.65 18.84 5.03
N ILE A 59 2.68 17.95 4.93
CA ILE A 59 2.12 17.45 3.67
C ILE A 59 0.60 17.50 3.69
N VAL A 60 0.02 17.38 2.49
CA VAL A 60 -1.39 17.04 2.31
C VAL A 60 -1.45 15.61 1.78
N VAL A 61 -2.09 14.72 2.52
CA VAL A 61 -2.24 13.33 2.09
C VAL A 61 -3.20 13.27 0.89
N PRO A 62 -2.78 12.68 -0.24
CA PRO A 62 -3.66 12.52 -1.39
C PRO A 62 -4.94 11.73 -1.05
N ILE A 63 -6.05 12.11 -1.66
CA ILE A 63 -7.40 11.64 -1.31
C ILE A 63 -7.51 10.11 -1.28
N GLY A 64 -7.11 9.42 -2.34
CA GLY A 64 -7.21 7.96 -2.42
C GLY A 64 -6.40 7.25 -1.36
N TYR A 65 -5.20 7.74 -1.08
CA TYR A 65 -4.35 7.19 -0.02
C TYR A 65 -4.96 7.46 1.38
N LYS A 66 -5.53 8.62 1.57
CA LYS A 66 -6.26 8.95 2.81
C LYS A 66 -7.44 8.01 3.03
N GLU A 67 -8.21 7.74 1.98
CA GLU A 67 -9.31 6.77 2.04
C GLU A 67 -8.80 5.37 2.39
N PHE A 68 -7.67 4.95 1.83
CA PHE A 68 -7.04 3.67 2.14
C PHE A 68 -6.63 3.59 3.62
N LEU A 69 -5.98 4.61 4.15
CA LEU A 69 -5.60 4.66 5.57
C LEU A 69 -6.80 4.53 6.51
N LYS A 70 -7.95 5.06 6.12
CA LYS A 70 -9.20 4.93 6.88
C LYS A 70 -9.81 3.53 6.84
N ILE A 71 -9.32 2.68 5.95
CA ILE A 71 -9.70 1.27 5.87
C ILE A 71 -8.69 0.42 6.63
N SER A 72 -7.41 0.72 6.44
CA SER A 72 -6.30 -0.02 7.05
C SER A 72 -5.10 0.91 7.22
N ASN A 73 -4.64 1.07 8.44
CA ASN A 73 -3.44 1.84 8.74
C ASN A 73 -2.19 1.02 8.44
N GLY A 74 -1.86 0.91 7.16
CA GLY A 74 -0.87 -0.01 6.65
C GLY A 74 -1.47 -1.39 6.39
N ALA A 75 -0.82 -2.17 5.55
CA ALA A 75 -1.26 -3.53 5.20
C ALA A 75 -0.09 -4.33 4.63
N ARG A 76 -0.07 -5.62 4.90
CA ARG A 76 0.82 -6.54 4.22
C ARG A 76 0.01 -7.34 3.21
N LEU A 77 0.40 -7.25 1.95
CA LEU A 77 -0.29 -7.89 0.84
C LEU A 77 0.66 -8.87 0.16
N CYS A 78 0.24 -10.12 0.02
CA CYS A 78 1.09 -11.21 -0.50
C CYS A 78 2.36 -11.43 0.34
N GLY A 79 2.24 -11.37 1.66
CA GLY A 79 3.36 -11.64 2.56
C GLY A 79 4.45 -10.57 2.48
N TYR A 80 5.62 -10.96 1.99
CA TYR A 80 6.79 -10.07 1.90
C TYR A 80 6.90 -9.32 0.56
N THR A 81 5.94 -9.46 -0.34
CA THR A 81 6.02 -8.83 -1.65
C THR A 81 5.50 -7.40 -1.69
N SER A 82 4.54 -7.06 -0.84
CA SER A 82 3.97 -5.71 -0.82
C SER A 82 3.58 -5.32 0.60
N GLU A 83 4.16 -4.26 1.11
CA GLU A 83 3.85 -3.77 2.44
C GLU A 83 3.62 -2.26 2.43
N PHE A 84 2.36 -1.87 2.72
CA PHE A 84 2.05 -0.48 3.07
C PHE A 84 2.40 -0.24 4.53
N LEU A 85 3.20 0.77 4.78
CA LEU A 85 3.64 1.12 6.13
C LEU A 85 2.50 1.79 6.91
N ASN A 86 2.43 1.53 8.23
CA ASN A 86 1.54 2.30 9.09
C ASN A 86 2.03 3.75 9.22
N ILE A 87 1.16 4.64 9.68
CA ILE A 87 1.46 6.07 9.77
C ILE A 87 2.72 6.36 10.58
N LYS A 88 2.90 5.69 11.70
CA LYS A 88 4.09 5.87 12.55
C LYS A 88 5.38 5.56 11.80
N ARG A 89 5.40 4.46 11.05
CA ARG A 89 6.56 4.06 10.24
C ARG A 89 6.78 5.00 9.06
N VAL A 90 5.71 5.47 8.42
CA VAL A 90 5.80 6.49 7.35
C VAL A 90 6.48 7.75 7.88
N ILE A 91 6.05 8.25 9.02
CA ILE A 91 6.65 9.44 9.64
C ILE A 91 8.12 9.21 9.95
N ASN A 92 8.46 8.12 10.63
CA ASN A 92 9.82 7.82 11.03
C ASN A 92 10.74 7.67 9.81
N LEU A 93 10.30 6.93 8.79
CA LEU A 93 11.09 6.68 7.60
C LEU A 93 11.38 7.98 6.83
N ASN A 94 10.38 8.85 6.69
CA ASN A 94 10.52 10.08 5.92
C ASN A 94 11.23 11.22 6.68
N LYS A 95 11.50 11.04 7.97
CA LYS A 95 12.36 11.93 8.76
C LYS A 95 13.83 11.50 8.77
N MET A 96 14.14 10.31 8.30
CA MET A 96 15.51 9.84 8.18
C MET A 96 16.20 10.49 6.98
N GLU A 97 17.54 10.60 7.05
CA GLU A 97 18.31 11.05 5.89
C GLU A 97 18.22 10.02 4.77
N THR A 98 17.93 10.50 3.58
CA THR A 98 17.90 9.69 2.36
C THR A 98 19.14 9.93 1.52
N SER A 99 19.37 9.07 0.52
CA SER A 99 20.39 9.29 -0.49
C SER A 99 20.21 10.68 -1.13
N PRO A 100 21.31 11.43 -1.41
CA PRO A 100 21.23 12.73 -2.07
C PRO A 100 20.49 12.70 -3.42
N ASP A 101 20.45 11.53 -4.06
CA ASP A 101 19.80 11.34 -5.36
C ASP A 101 18.29 11.08 -5.24
N PHE A 102 17.79 10.81 -4.03
CA PHE A 102 16.37 10.58 -3.82
C PHE A 102 15.61 11.91 -3.81
N PRO A 103 14.54 12.05 -4.61
CA PRO A 103 13.78 13.31 -4.68
C PRO A 103 13.21 13.73 -3.33
N LYS A 104 13.47 14.95 -2.92
CA LYS A 104 13.07 15.48 -1.59
C LYS A 104 11.58 15.69 -1.45
N ASP A 105 10.84 15.82 -2.54
CA ASP A 105 9.39 15.97 -2.52
C ASP A 105 8.65 14.63 -2.51
N TYR A 106 9.37 13.50 -2.53
CA TYR A 106 8.76 12.17 -2.48
C TYR A 106 8.61 11.69 -1.05
N ILE A 107 7.40 11.24 -0.73
CA ILE A 107 7.05 10.65 0.57
C ILE A 107 6.91 9.14 0.38
N MET A 108 7.78 8.38 1.03
CA MET A 108 7.77 6.92 0.98
C MET A 108 6.63 6.37 1.84
N ILE A 109 5.79 5.51 1.27
CA ILE A 109 4.64 4.93 1.99
C ILE A 109 4.57 3.41 1.94
N ALA A 110 5.29 2.76 1.03
CA ALA A 110 5.21 1.31 0.87
C ALA A 110 6.45 0.73 0.23
N ASP A 111 6.68 -0.55 0.52
CA ASP A 111 7.60 -1.44 -0.18
C ASP A 111 6.77 -2.38 -1.04
N ILE A 112 6.92 -2.33 -2.35
CA ILE A 112 5.95 -2.96 -3.27
C ILE A 112 6.33 -4.38 -3.67
N ILE A 113 7.59 -4.64 -4.00
CA ILE A 113 8.00 -5.94 -4.54
C ILE A 113 9.01 -6.66 -3.63
N GLY A 114 9.47 -5.98 -2.58
CA GLY A 114 10.45 -6.57 -1.64
C GLY A 114 11.88 -6.64 -2.18
N ASP A 115 12.15 -6.04 -3.34
CA ASP A 115 13.47 -6.00 -3.99
C ASP A 115 14.11 -4.61 -3.97
N GLY A 116 13.59 -3.72 -3.15
CA GLY A 116 14.05 -2.33 -3.06
C GLY A 116 13.19 -1.35 -3.85
N GLU A 117 12.16 -1.81 -4.56
CA GLU A 117 11.17 -0.93 -5.18
C GLU A 117 10.27 -0.35 -4.11
N ILE A 118 10.12 0.97 -4.10
CA ILE A 118 9.31 1.68 -3.13
C ILE A 118 8.17 2.43 -3.81
N LEU A 119 7.06 2.55 -3.09
CA LEU A 119 5.97 3.44 -3.49
C LEU A 119 6.09 4.75 -2.73
N CYS A 120 6.04 5.84 -3.49
CA CYS A 120 6.03 7.20 -2.97
C CYS A 120 4.85 7.96 -3.52
N PHE A 121 4.54 9.09 -2.90
CA PHE A 121 3.79 10.13 -3.59
C PHE A 121 4.58 11.44 -3.55
N SER A 122 4.40 12.26 -4.58
CA SER A 122 4.97 13.60 -4.61
C SER A 122 4.10 14.54 -3.78
N LYS A 123 4.68 15.17 -2.75
CA LYS A 123 3.95 16.16 -1.96
C LYS A 123 3.58 17.42 -2.77
N ASN A 124 4.24 17.65 -3.91
CA ASN A 124 4.00 18.81 -4.76
C ASN A 124 2.89 18.56 -5.79
N THR A 125 2.78 17.33 -6.31
CA THR A 125 1.83 17.01 -7.38
C THR A 125 0.70 16.08 -6.95
N GLY A 126 0.88 15.34 -5.85
CA GLY A 126 -0.06 14.29 -5.42
C GLY A 126 -0.03 13.02 -6.29
N LYS A 127 0.88 12.93 -7.25
CA LYS A 127 1.04 11.74 -8.08
C LYS A 127 1.77 10.65 -7.31
N PHE A 128 1.50 9.39 -7.66
CA PHE A 128 2.14 8.23 -7.04
C PHE A 128 3.23 7.69 -7.95
N ILE A 129 4.35 7.27 -7.36
CA ILE A 129 5.54 6.87 -8.09
C ILE A 129 6.04 5.54 -7.53
N ARG A 130 6.22 4.54 -8.41
CA ARG A 130 7.03 3.37 -8.11
C ARG A 130 8.46 3.73 -8.45
N TYR A 131 9.31 3.74 -7.45
CA TYR A 131 10.69 4.19 -7.56
C TYR A 131 11.64 3.04 -7.30
N PHE A 132 12.57 2.81 -8.22
CA PHE A 132 13.63 1.82 -8.06
C PHE A 132 14.91 2.30 -8.77
N ASP A 133 15.99 2.51 -8.02
CA ASP A 133 17.31 2.84 -8.56
C ASP A 133 17.29 3.97 -9.61
N GLY A 134 16.60 5.05 -9.30
CA GLY A 134 16.45 6.22 -10.18
C GLY A 134 15.43 6.05 -11.30
N LYS A 135 14.83 4.87 -11.44
CA LYS A 135 13.77 4.61 -12.42
C LYS A 135 12.40 4.87 -11.78
N GLU A 136 11.50 5.46 -12.54
CA GLU A 136 10.20 5.86 -12.05
C GLU A 136 9.08 5.38 -12.97
N ILE A 137 8.01 4.85 -12.37
CA ILE A 137 6.73 4.64 -13.03
C ILE A 137 5.71 5.51 -12.30
N VAL A 138 5.09 6.44 -13.01
CA VAL A 138 4.22 7.46 -12.43
C VAL A 138 2.76 7.15 -12.70
N TYR A 139 1.94 7.26 -11.66
CA TYR A 139 0.48 7.13 -11.70
C TYR A 139 -0.15 8.48 -11.35
N ASP A 140 -1.18 8.88 -12.06
CA ASP A 140 -1.82 10.19 -11.85
C ASP A 140 -2.44 10.35 -10.46
N ASN A 141 -2.88 9.25 -9.85
CA ASN A 141 -3.50 9.24 -8.53
C ASN A 141 -3.38 7.86 -7.88
N PHE A 142 -3.82 7.75 -6.64
CA PHE A 142 -3.79 6.49 -5.90
C PHE A 142 -4.65 5.40 -6.54
N TYR A 143 -5.79 5.75 -7.13
CA TYR A 143 -6.68 4.77 -7.75
C TYR A 143 -6.03 4.07 -8.94
N LYS A 144 -5.28 4.79 -9.75
CA LYS A 144 -4.51 4.19 -10.86
C LYS A 144 -3.41 3.27 -10.36
N PHE A 145 -2.75 3.64 -9.27
CA PHE A 145 -1.76 2.78 -8.64
C PHE A 145 -2.40 1.52 -8.05
N ILE A 146 -3.48 1.65 -7.27
CA ILE A 146 -4.11 0.50 -6.62
C ILE A 146 -4.70 -0.48 -7.65
N GLU A 147 -5.18 0.00 -8.79
CA GLU A 147 -5.63 -0.83 -9.90
C GLU A 147 -4.48 -1.73 -10.40
N TRP A 148 -3.31 -1.15 -10.62
CA TRP A 148 -2.13 -1.92 -11.00
C TRP A 148 -1.75 -2.94 -9.91
N LEU A 149 -1.73 -2.51 -8.66
CA LEU A 149 -1.35 -3.38 -7.53
C LEU A 149 -2.30 -4.57 -7.40
N ILE A 150 -3.59 -4.35 -7.52
CA ILE A 150 -4.58 -5.44 -7.43
C ILE A 150 -4.40 -6.45 -8.56
N ASN A 151 -4.13 -5.98 -9.78
CA ASN A 151 -3.83 -6.87 -10.90
C ASN A 151 -2.55 -7.68 -10.65
N PHE A 152 -1.52 -7.05 -10.11
CA PHE A 152 -0.29 -7.73 -9.70
C PHE A 152 -0.57 -8.81 -8.64
N ILE A 153 -1.29 -8.47 -7.59
CA ILE A 153 -1.65 -9.40 -6.51
C ILE A 153 -2.50 -10.56 -7.04
N ARG A 154 -3.45 -10.28 -7.91
CA ARG A 154 -4.28 -11.32 -8.53
C ARG A 154 -3.42 -12.34 -9.27
N ASN A 155 -2.48 -11.88 -10.07
CA ASN A 155 -1.57 -12.76 -10.81
C ASN A 155 -0.70 -13.60 -9.88
N GLU A 156 -0.17 -13.01 -8.81
CA GLU A 156 0.62 -13.72 -7.81
C GLU A 156 -0.20 -14.81 -7.11
N VAL A 157 -1.43 -14.50 -6.74
CA VAL A 157 -2.34 -15.48 -6.10
C VAL A 157 -2.72 -16.60 -7.07
N GLU A 158 -3.03 -16.29 -8.31
CA GLU A 158 -3.38 -17.29 -9.32
C GLU A 158 -2.22 -18.25 -9.59
N GLU A 159 -1.00 -17.75 -9.73
CA GLU A 159 0.19 -18.60 -9.87
C GLU A 159 0.40 -19.48 -8.64
N PHE A 160 0.17 -18.95 -7.45
CA PHE A 160 0.32 -19.69 -6.20
C PHE A 160 -0.71 -20.81 -6.04
N VAL A 161 -1.96 -20.55 -6.40
CA VAL A 161 -3.07 -21.50 -6.27
C VAL A 161 -2.98 -22.62 -7.32
N GLU A 162 -2.46 -22.33 -8.51
CA GLU A 162 -2.29 -23.32 -9.59
C GLU A 162 -1.11 -24.28 -9.38
N LEU A 163 -0.21 -23.96 -8.47
CA LEU A 163 0.94 -24.81 -8.13
C LEU A 163 0.55 -25.87 -7.11
#